data_119b24b97c0d6ce48e61fb21dd6e4141
#
_entry.id   119b24b97c0d6ce48e61fb21dd6e4141
#
_cell.length_a   1.000
_cell.length_b   1.000
_cell.length_c   1.000
_cell.angle_alpha   90.00
_cell.angle_beta   90.00
_cell.angle_gamma   90.00
#
_symmetry.space_group_name_H-M   'P 1'
#
loop_
_entity.id
_entity.type
_entity.pdbx_description
1 polymer ?
#
loop_
_entity_poly.entity_id
_entity_poly.type
_entity_poly.pdbx_seq_one_letter_code
_entity_poly.pdbx_strand_id
1 'polypeptide(L)'
;KWVREKPILILQTTGGPFIPQMNPQTGQPIDNPYAWTRDMPIEIAQSVVDKYSKDYHIIQITRQGGYGLQGVERMDTQMSNIELFSLIAVSKKRILIDSALQHTAAAFGLKSTVFWIGTSPKVFGYKLHNNIVAKLPKKANQLINSYTFDFQFDNNINECPYMSINDMF
;
A
#
# COMPACT_ATOMS: atom_id res chain seq x y z
N LYS A 1 -22.87 -5.56 5.03
CA LYS A 1 -22.19 -4.31 4.68
C LYS A 1 -21.40 -4.43 3.36
N TRP A 2 -20.76 -5.55 3.09
CA TRP A 2 -19.86 -5.75 1.93
C TRP A 2 -20.50 -6.50 0.74
N VAL A 3 -21.82 -6.51 0.62
CA VAL A 3 -22.50 -7.10 -0.55
C VAL A 3 -22.45 -6.12 -1.72
N ARG A 4 -21.95 -6.57 -2.87
CA ARG A 4 -21.86 -5.80 -4.12
C ARG A 4 -22.30 -6.70 -5.28
N GLU A 5 -22.72 -6.09 -6.38
CA GLU A 5 -23.10 -6.84 -7.60
C GLU A 5 -21.93 -7.58 -8.23
N LYS A 6 -20.75 -6.96 -8.21
CA LYS A 6 -19.50 -7.57 -8.68
C LYS A 6 -18.68 -8.07 -7.49
N PRO A 7 -17.82 -9.09 -7.68
CA PRO A 7 -16.87 -9.50 -6.66
C PRO A 7 -15.94 -8.35 -6.26
N ILE A 8 -15.59 -8.28 -4.98
CA ILE A 8 -14.76 -7.21 -4.45
C ILE A 8 -13.28 -7.46 -4.77
N LEU A 9 -12.63 -6.42 -5.31
CA LEU A 9 -11.18 -6.28 -5.34
C LEU A 9 -10.77 -5.20 -4.36
N ILE A 10 -9.88 -5.54 -3.42
CA ILE A 10 -9.23 -4.54 -2.56
C ILE A 10 -7.97 -4.05 -3.24
N LEU A 11 -7.85 -2.74 -3.36
CA LEU A 11 -6.66 -2.04 -3.82
C LEU A 11 -6.16 -1.13 -2.70
N GLN A 12 -5.10 -1.54 -2.01
CA GLN A 12 -4.47 -0.69 -1.01
C GLN A 12 -3.38 0.16 -1.66
N THR A 13 -3.49 1.48 -1.55
CA THR A 13 -2.61 2.41 -2.25
C THR A 13 -1.64 3.13 -1.33
N THR A 14 -1.97 3.29 -0.05
CA THR A 14 -1.08 3.96 0.92
C THR A 14 -0.93 3.15 2.20
N GLY A 15 0.23 3.29 2.84
CA GLY A 15 0.53 2.70 4.15
C GLY A 15 0.51 3.72 5.27
N GLY A 16 0.81 3.24 6.49
CA GLY A 16 0.85 4.07 7.69
C GLY A 16 -0.50 4.25 8.38
N PRO A 17 -0.57 5.09 9.41
CA PRO A 17 -1.79 5.32 10.16
C PRO A 17 -2.84 6.01 9.30
N PHE A 18 -4.12 5.68 9.53
CA PHE A 18 -5.24 6.33 8.86
C PHE A 18 -5.30 7.84 9.17
N ILE A 19 -5.06 8.19 10.42
CA ILE A 19 -5.04 9.58 10.88
C ILE A 19 -3.59 10.06 10.88
N PRO A 20 -3.29 11.21 10.24
CA PRO A 20 -1.97 11.80 10.29
C PRO A 20 -1.55 12.05 11.74
N GLN A 21 -0.29 11.76 12.06
CA GLN A 21 0.28 12.20 13.32
C GLN A 21 0.37 13.73 13.31
N MET A 22 -0.09 14.35 14.40
CA MET A 22 -0.04 15.81 14.53
C MET A 22 1.16 16.21 15.34
N ASN A 23 1.84 17.27 14.91
CA ASN A 23 2.91 17.89 15.68
C ASN A 23 2.29 18.54 16.93
N PRO A 24 2.67 18.11 18.14
CA PRO A 24 2.07 18.62 19.38
C PRO A 24 2.34 20.09 19.63
N GLN A 25 3.37 20.66 19.00
CA GLN A 25 3.75 22.07 19.17
C GLN A 25 3.05 23.00 18.18
N THR A 26 2.83 22.54 16.95
CA THR A 26 2.30 23.39 15.88
C THR A 26 0.87 23.04 15.49
N GLY A 27 0.34 21.89 15.93
CA GLY A 27 -0.97 21.39 15.54
C GLY A 27 -1.07 21.02 14.06
N GLN A 28 0.03 20.99 13.32
CA GLN A 28 0.05 20.64 11.91
C GLN A 28 0.33 19.14 11.73
N PRO A 29 -0.17 18.52 10.64
CA PRO A 29 0.19 17.15 10.30
C PRO A 29 1.72 17.02 10.15
N ILE A 30 2.27 15.95 10.74
CA ILE A 30 3.67 15.60 10.53
C ILE A 30 3.79 15.00 9.14
N ASP A 31 4.57 15.65 8.30
CA ASP A 31 4.93 15.09 7.00
C ASP A 31 5.77 13.82 7.19
N ASN A 32 5.48 12.80 6.41
CA ASN A 32 6.26 11.58 6.38
C ASN A 32 7.02 11.49 5.05
N PRO A 33 8.26 11.99 5.00
CA PRO A 33 9.06 12.02 3.78
C PRO A 33 9.37 10.61 3.23
N TYR A 34 9.14 9.57 4.03
CA TYR A 34 9.37 8.17 3.63
C TYR A 34 8.08 7.43 3.25
N ALA A 35 6.96 8.13 3.10
CA ALA A 35 5.68 7.52 2.68
C ALA A 35 5.84 6.74 1.36
N TRP A 36 6.64 7.25 0.42
CA TRP A 36 6.96 6.60 -0.86
C TRP A 36 7.50 5.17 -0.72
N THR A 37 8.12 4.82 0.40
CA THR A 37 8.67 3.47 0.62
C THR A 37 7.60 2.38 0.63
N ARG A 38 6.35 2.77 0.81
CA ARG A 38 5.19 1.86 0.86
C ARG A 38 4.07 2.28 -0.07
N ASP A 39 3.93 3.58 -0.35
CA ASP A 39 2.81 4.10 -1.14
C ASP A 39 2.94 3.66 -2.60
N MET A 40 1.88 3.10 -3.14
CA MET A 40 1.82 2.73 -4.55
C MET A 40 1.75 4.00 -5.40
N PRO A 41 2.56 4.15 -6.45
CA PRO A 41 2.43 5.27 -7.38
C PRO A 41 1.04 5.31 -8.00
N ILE A 42 0.50 6.54 -8.17
CA ILE A 42 -0.87 6.75 -8.62
C ILE A 42 -1.13 6.14 -10.01
N GLU A 43 -0.16 6.20 -10.89
CA GLU A 43 -0.28 5.68 -12.25
C GLU A 43 -0.38 4.14 -12.26
N ILE A 44 0.38 3.47 -11.38
CA ILE A 44 0.28 2.01 -11.22
C ILE A 44 -1.08 1.67 -10.62
N ALA A 45 -1.50 2.38 -9.59
CA ALA A 45 -2.78 2.14 -8.95
C ALA A 45 -3.95 2.35 -9.93
N GLN A 46 -3.91 3.42 -10.74
CA GLN A 46 -4.94 3.69 -11.75
C GLN A 46 -4.93 2.61 -12.85
N SER A 47 -3.77 2.15 -13.30
CA SER A 47 -3.68 1.06 -14.28
C SER A 47 -4.29 -0.25 -13.79
N VAL A 48 -4.21 -0.50 -12.48
CA VAL A 48 -4.92 -1.64 -11.84
C VAL A 48 -6.42 -1.44 -11.94
N VAL A 49 -6.93 -0.23 -11.66
CA VAL A 49 -8.36 0.08 -11.79
C VAL A 49 -8.83 -0.13 -13.22
N ASP A 50 -8.13 0.43 -14.19
CA ASP A 50 -8.47 0.34 -15.61
C ASP A 50 -8.54 -1.12 -16.08
N LYS A 51 -7.63 -1.95 -15.59
CA LYS A 51 -7.58 -3.37 -15.91
C LYS A 51 -8.74 -4.18 -15.32
N TYR A 52 -9.16 -3.87 -14.10
CA TYR A 52 -10.05 -4.75 -13.33
C TYR A 52 -11.46 -4.20 -13.12
N SER A 53 -11.76 -2.94 -13.45
CA SER A 53 -13.05 -2.30 -13.19
C SER A 53 -14.24 -2.94 -13.91
N LYS A 54 -14.00 -3.64 -15.03
CA LYS A 54 -15.05 -4.36 -15.75
C LYS A 54 -15.56 -5.56 -14.95
N ASP A 55 -14.66 -6.27 -14.24
CA ASP A 55 -14.95 -7.55 -13.60
C ASP A 55 -15.14 -7.45 -12.08
N TYR A 56 -14.66 -6.38 -11.48
CA TYR A 56 -14.63 -6.21 -10.03
C TYR A 56 -15.24 -4.89 -9.59
N HIS A 57 -15.86 -4.91 -8.41
CA HIS A 57 -16.10 -3.73 -7.61
C HIS A 57 -14.82 -3.42 -6.83
N ILE A 58 -14.16 -2.31 -7.17
CA ILE A 58 -12.86 -1.97 -6.59
C ILE A 58 -13.06 -1.06 -5.38
N ILE A 59 -12.52 -1.49 -4.24
CA ILE A 59 -12.48 -0.69 -3.02
C ILE A 59 -11.03 -0.26 -2.80
N GLN A 60 -10.79 1.05 -2.95
CA GLN A 60 -9.50 1.65 -2.62
C GLN A 60 -9.39 1.87 -1.12
N ILE A 61 -8.37 1.30 -0.50
CA ILE A 61 -8.00 1.59 0.89
C ILE A 61 -6.82 2.55 0.88
N THR A 62 -7.03 3.71 1.45
CA THR A 62 -6.03 4.79 1.53
C THR A 62 -6.12 5.48 2.88
N ARG A 63 -5.01 6.06 3.35
CA ARG A 63 -5.04 6.89 4.56
C ARG A 63 -5.80 8.19 4.30
N GLN A 64 -6.22 8.86 5.37
CA GLN A 64 -6.83 10.19 5.28
C GLN A 64 -5.85 11.16 4.59
N GLY A 65 -6.36 11.94 3.64
CA GLY A 65 -5.54 12.83 2.82
C GLY A 65 -4.70 12.16 1.73
N GLY A 66 -4.74 10.82 1.60
CA GLY A 66 -4.12 10.13 0.48
C GLY A 66 -4.83 10.42 -0.85
N TYR A 67 -4.18 10.12 -1.97
CA TYR A 67 -4.76 10.34 -3.29
C TYR A 67 -5.97 9.43 -3.56
N GLY A 68 -6.92 9.94 -4.33
CA GLY A 68 -8.07 9.18 -4.81
C GLY A 68 -7.88 8.71 -6.25
N LEU A 69 -8.41 7.53 -6.56
CA LEU A 69 -8.46 6.97 -7.91
C LEU A 69 -9.83 7.19 -8.52
N GLN A 70 -9.90 7.23 -9.85
CA GLN A 70 -11.16 7.31 -10.56
C GLN A 70 -11.81 5.92 -10.67
N GLY A 71 -13.14 5.87 -10.59
CA GLY A 71 -13.89 4.64 -10.81
C GLY A 71 -13.85 3.61 -9.67
N VAL A 72 -13.55 4.03 -8.45
CA VAL A 72 -13.47 3.16 -7.27
C VAL A 72 -14.35 3.65 -6.12
N GLU A 73 -14.75 2.72 -5.25
CA GLU A 73 -15.26 3.06 -3.92
C GLU A 73 -14.07 3.36 -3.01
N ARG A 74 -13.99 4.59 -2.47
CA ARG A 74 -12.86 5.01 -1.64
C ARG A 74 -13.15 4.82 -0.16
N MET A 75 -12.20 4.23 0.55
CA MET A 75 -12.16 4.09 2.00
C MET A 75 -10.94 4.84 2.55
N ASP A 76 -11.17 6.06 3.00
CA ASP A 76 -10.15 6.95 3.58
C ASP A 76 -10.46 7.36 5.02
N THR A 77 -11.49 6.77 5.59
CA THR A 77 -11.88 6.94 6.99
C THR A 77 -11.43 5.76 7.82
N GLN A 78 -11.21 6.01 9.10
CA GLN A 78 -10.84 4.95 10.03
C GLN A 78 -11.93 3.89 10.11
N MET A 79 -11.56 2.65 9.81
CA MET A 79 -12.40 1.48 10.02
C MET A 79 -11.96 0.75 11.29
N SER A 80 -12.90 0.08 11.95
CA SER A 80 -12.54 -0.87 13.01
C SER A 80 -11.77 -2.06 12.42
N ASN A 81 -10.93 -2.70 13.23
CA ASN A 81 -10.20 -3.90 12.79
C ASN A 81 -11.16 -5.00 12.31
N ILE A 82 -12.33 -5.15 12.95
CA ILE A 82 -13.33 -6.14 12.55
C ILE A 82 -13.86 -5.85 11.15
N GLU A 83 -14.16 -4.60 10.84
CA GLU A 83 -14.63 -4.20 9.50
C GLU A 83 -13.56 -4.43 8.45
N LEU A 84 -12.31 -4.07 8.75
CA LEU A 84 -11.19 -4.25 7.87
C LEU A 84 -10.90 -5.74 7.61
N PHE A 85 -10.88 -6.56 8.65
CA PHE A 85 -10.67 -8.01 8.54
C PHE A 85 -11.82 -8.68 7.78
N SER A 86 -13.06 -8.25 8.04
CA SER A 86 -14.23 -8.75 7.30
C SER A 86 -14.12 -8.42 5.81
N LEU A 87 -13.68 -7.22 5.47
CA LEU A 87 -13.49 -6.80 4.08
C LEU A 87 -12.41 -7.65 3.39
N ILE A 88 -11.28 -7.90 4.05
CA ILE A 88 -10.24 -8.81 3.56
C ILE A 88 -10.80 -10.22 3.32
N ALA A 89 -11.56 -10.75 4.28
CA ALA A 89 -12.10 -12.11 4.22
C ALA A 89 -13.09 -12.30 3.06
N VAL A 90 -13.96 -11.32 2.79
CA VAL A 90 -14.97 -11.42 1.73
C VAL A 90 -14.47 -11.02 0.35
N SER A 91 -13.32 -10.39 0.25
CA SER A 91 -12.79 -9.95 -1.03
C SER A 91 -12.32 -11.13 -1.88
N LYS A 92 -12.62 -11.08 -3.18
CA LYS A 92 -12.19 -12.09 -4.15
C LYS A 92 -10.74 -11.89 -4.60
N LYS A 93 -10.30 -10.64 -4.70
CA LYS A 93 -8.95 -10.26 -5.13
C LYS A 93 -8.39 -9.18 -4.21
N ARG A 94 -7.11 -9.25 -3.96
CA ARG A 94 -6.38 -8.31 -3.08
C ARG A 94 -5.08 -7.90 -3.74
N ILE A 95 -4.93 -6.60 -3.98
CA ILE A 95 -3.72 -5.96 -4.45
C ILE A 95 -3.31 -4.99 -3.36
N LEU A 96 -2.22 -5.29 -2.70
CA LEU A 96 -1.81 -4.70 -1.43
C LEU A 96 -0.39 -4.17 -1.53
N ILE A 97 0.01 -3.43 -0.53
CA ILE A 97 1.38 -2.99 -0.28
C ILE A 97 1.88 -3.59 1.03
N ASP A 98 3.11 -3.30 1.41
CA ASP A 98 3.65 -3.66 2.73
C ASP A 98 2.89 -2.93 3.85
N SER A 99 1.96 -3.64 4.49
CA SER A 99 1.09 -3.10 5.54
C SER A 99 0.41 -4.22 6.33
N ALA A 100 -0.36 -3.84 7.35
CA ALA A 100 -1.17 -4.76 8.14
C ALA A 100 -2.10 -5.65 7.31
N LEU A 101 -2.59 -5.17 6.15
CA LEU A 101 -3.54 -5.93 5.33
C LEU A 101 -2.92 -7.16 4.69
N GLN A 102 -1.67 -7.12 4.26
CA GLN A 102 -1.01 -8.30 3.71
C GLN A 102 -0.77 -9.35 4.79
N HIS A 103 -0.48 -8.93 6.04
CA HIS A 103 -0.36 -9.84 7.18
C HIS A 103 -1.72 -10.46 7.54
N THR A 104 -2.80 -9.67 7.51
CA THR A 104 -4.17 -10.16 7.74
C THR A 104 -4.57 -11.17 6.68
N ALA A 105 -4.31 -10.88 5.41
CA ALA A 105 -4.60 -11.81 4.32
C ALA A 105 -3.81 -13.13 4.49
N ALA A 106 -2.54 -13.06 4.88
CA ALA A 106 -1.73 -14.25 5.16
C ALA A 106 -2.28 -15.05 6.33
N ALA A 107 -2.68 -14.40 7.43
CA ALA A 107 -3.29 -15.06 8.60
C ALA A 107 -4.58 -15.81 8.25
N PHE A 108 -5.34 -15.33 7.28
CA PHE A 108 -6.54 -16.00 6.76
C PHE A 108 -6.25 -17.05 5.66
N GLY A 109 -4.99 -17.27 5.31
CA GLY A 109 -4.63 -18.16 4.20
C GLY A 109 -5.02 -17.64 2.82
N LEU A 110 -5.26 -16.35 2.69
CA LEU A 110 -5.77 -15.71 1.48
C LEU A 110 -4.61 -15.16 0.64
N LYS A 111 -4.41 -15.72 -0.54
CA LYS A 111 -3.41 -15.26 -1.50
C LYS A 111 -3.71 -13.83 -1.96
N SER A 112 -2.68 -12.98 -1.99
CA SER A 112 -2.73 -11.59 -2.47
C SER A 112 -1.61 -11.31 -3.46
N THR A 113 -1.72 -10.23 -4.23
CA THR A 113 -0.58 -9.61 -4.91
C THR A 113 -0.09 -8.47 -4.01
N VAL A 114 1.19 -8.44 -3.68
CA VAL A 114 1.77 -7.42 -2.80
C VAL A 114 2.90 -6.70 -3.53
N PHE A 115 2.75 -5.38 -3.63
CA PHE A 115 3.78 -4.50 -4.21
C PHE A 115 4.75 -4.05 -3.12
N TRP A 116 6.04 -4.25 -3.39
CA TRP A 116 7.14 -3.91 -2.51
C TRP A 116 7.96 -2.82 -3.15
N ILE A 117 8.03 -1.68 -2.50
CA ILE A 117 8.71 -0.49 -3.03
C ILE A 117 10.00 -0.24 -2.25
N GLY A 118 9.91 0.29 -1.04
CA GLY A 118 11.06 0.57 -0.19
C GLY A 118 11.31 -0.45 0.92
N THR A 119 10.49 -1.50 1.00
CA THR A 119 10.64 -2.61 1.96
C THR A 119 10.85 -3.93 1.25
N SER A 120 11.31 -4.95 1.96
CA SER A 120 11.69 -6.22 1.35
C SER A 120 10.75 -7.37 1.70
N PRO A 121 10.22 -8.10 0.71
CA PRO A 121 9.43 -9.30 0.98
C PRO A 121 10.24 -10.45 1.61
N LYS A 122 11.56 -10.40 1.56
CA LYS A 122 12.42 -11.37 2.25
C LYS A 122 12.34 -11.21 3.77
N VAL A 123 12.02 -10.00 4.26
CA VAL A 123 11.94 -9.68 5.67
C VAL A 123 10.48 -9.76 6.15
N PHE A 124 9.56 -9.12 5.42
CA PHE A 124 8.18 -8.91 5.87
C PHE A 124 7.14 -9.68 5.06
N GLY A 125 7.53 -10.31 3.95
CA GLY A 125 6.61 -10.96 3.03
C GLY A 125 6.29 -12.41 3.40
N TYR A 126 5.27 -12.95 2.75
CA TYR A 126 4.87 -14.36 2.85
C TYR A 126 5.00 -15.04 1.50
N LYS A 127 5.43 -16.30 1.50
CA LYS A 127 5.49 -17.15 0.29
C LYS A 127 4.12 -17.40 -0.33
N LEU A 128 3.05 -17.24 0.46
CA LEU A 128 1.66 -17.35 0.01
C LEU A 128 1.32 -16.31 -1.03
N HIS A 129 1.92 -15.11 -0.93
CA HIS A 129 1.59 -13.98 -1.79
C HIS A 129 2.39 -14.00 -3.10
N ASN A 130 1.82 -13.38 -4.13
CA ASN A 130 2.55 -12.99 -5.32
C ASN A 130 3.26 -11.65 -5.01
N ASN A 131 4.55 -11.72 -4.69
CA ASN A 131 5.34 -10.56 -4.31
C ASN A 131 5.97 -9.92 -5.55
N ILE A 132 5.59 -8.68 -5.84
CA ILE A 132 6.12 -7.87 -6.94
C ILE A 132 7.03 -6.81 -6.33
N VAL A 133 8.31 -6.86 -6.66
CA VAL A 133 9.32 -5.96 -6.10
C VAL A 133 9.68 -4.91 -7.15
N ALA A 134 9.60 -3.63 -6.75
CA ALA A 134 10.02 -2.52 -7.59
C ALA A 134 11.53 -2.57 -7.87
N LYS A 135 11.91 -2.22 -9.09
CA LYS A 135 13.32 -2.02 -9.46
C LYS A 135 13.74 -0.64 -8.98
N LEU A 136 14.64 -0.59 -8.02
CA LEU A 136 15.12 0.67 -7.46
C LEU A 136 16.52 1.00 -7.95
N PRO A 137 16.88 2.29 -8.04
CA PRO A 137 18.26 2.71 -8.22
C PRO A 137 19.16 2.08 -7.16
N LYS A 138 20.44 1.84 -7.51
CA LYS A 138 21.40 1.12 -6.64
C LYS A 138 21.45 1.69 -5.21
N LYS A 139 21.43 3.02 -5.07
CA LYS A 139 21.43 3.71 -3.77
C LYS A 139 20.20 3.37 -2.93
N ALA A 140 19.02 3.37 -3.54
CA ALA A 140 17.77 3.01 -2.85
C ALA A 140 17.73 1.51 -2.51
N ASN A 141 18.27 0.63 -3.37
CA ASN A 141 18.37 -0.80 -3.09
C ASN A 141 19.22 -1.12 -1.86
N GLN A 142 20.23 -0.32 -1.55
CA GLN A 142 21.03 -0.49 -0.35
C GLN A 142 20.20 -0.24 0.92
N LEU A 143 19.28 0.71 0.86
CA LEU A 143 18.41 1.06 1.97
C LEU A 143 17.34 0.00 2.25
N ILE A 144 16.78 -0.60 1.19
CA ILE A 144 15.75 -1.65 1.31
C ILE A 144 16.28 -2.90 2.00
N ASN A 145 17.56 -3.20 1.85
CA ASN A 145 18.17 -4.36 2.47
C ASN A 145 18.63 -4.12 3.91
N SER A 146 18.47 -2.92 4.43
CA SER A 146 18.72 -2.60 5.84
C SER A 146 17.59 -3.17 6.71
N TYR A 147 17.96 -3.95 7.71
CA TYR A 147 17.02 -4.54 8.68
C TYR A 147 16.37 -3.49 9.60
N THR A 148 16.97 -2.32 9.70
CA THR A 148 16.71 -1.35 10.75
C THR A 148 16.01 -0.11 10.30
N PHE A 149 15.72 0.05 9.00
CA PHE A 149 15.22 1.32 8.44
C PHE A 149 16.14 2.51 8.76
N ASP A 150 17.46 2.26 8.84
CA ASP A 150 18.47 3.25 9.23
C ASP A 150 18.55 4.43 8.29
N PHE A 151 17.97 4.33 7.08
CA PHE A 151 17.86 5.46 6.16
C PHE A 151 17.11 6.67 6.76
N GLN A 152 16.29 6.48 7.79
CA GLN A 152 15.66 7.58 8.51
C GLN A 152 16.66 8.44 9.27
N PHE A 153 17.78 7.86 9.64
CA PHE A 153 18.84 8.50 10.42
C PHE A 153 19.98 9.04 9.56
N ASP A 154 20.11 8.52 8.35
CA ASP A 154 21.21 8.87 7.44
C ASP A 154 20.93 10.08 6.54
N ASN A 155 19.82 10.77 6.69
CA ASN A 155 19.37 11.95 5.91
C ASN A 155 19.34 11.73 4.39
N ASN A 156 19.16 10.52 3.90
CA ASN A 156 19.62 10.25 2.56
C ASN A 156 18.57 10.19 1.47
N ILE A 157 17.28 9.95 1.76
CA ILE A 157 16.25 9.93 0.72
C ILE A 157 14.90 10.38 1.29
N ASN A 158 14.61 11.66 1.14
CA ASN A 158 13.30 12.24 1.48
C ASN A 158 12.31 12.16 0.33
N GLU A 159 12.78 11.91 -0.88
CA GLU A 159 11.96 11.89 -2.09
C GLU A 159 11.96 10.51 -2.73
N CYS A 160 10.87 10.22 -3.44
CA CYS A 160 10.79 8.98 -4.23
C CYS A 160 11.92 8.97 -5.28
N PRO A 161 12.80 7.97 -5.27
CA PRO A 161 13.96 7.93 -6.16
C PRO A 161 13.62 7.54 -7.61
N TYR A 162 12.35 7.39 -7.94
CA TYR A 162 11.91 6.94 -9.25
C TYR A 162 11.85 8.10 -10.24
N MET A 163 12.41 7.87 -11.41
CA MET A 163 12.36 8.83 -12.52
C MET A 163 11.12 8.62 -13.38
N SER A 164 10.68 7.37 -13.53
CA SER A 164 9.47 7.01 -14.25
C SER A 164 8.87 5.70 -13.74
N ILE A 165 7.60 5.47 -14.04
CA ILE A 165 6.88 4.25 -13.68
C ILE A 165 7.45 3.01 -14.39
N ASN A 166 7.95 3.18 -15.63
CA ASN A 166 8.51 2.09 -16.41
C ASN A 166 9.82 1.56 -15.83
N ASP A 167 10.47 2.35 -14.96
CA ASP A 167 11.71 1.96 -14.30
C ASP A 167 11.45 1.09 -13.06
N MET A 168 10.20 1.01 -12.59
CA MET A 168 9.84 0.34 -11.33
C MET A 168 9.43 -1.12 -11.50
N PHE A 169 8.76 -1.48 -12.59
CA PHE A 169 8.14 -2.81 -12.77
C PHE A 169 8.39 -3.41 -14.16
#